data_9e0a7b23227eaa7b24cfbe3251cf1b30
#
_entry.id   9e0a7b23227eaa7b24cfbe3251cf1b30
#
_cell.length_a   1.000
_cell.length_b   1.000
_cell.length_c   1.000
_cell.angle_alpha   90.00
_cell.angle_beta   90.00
_cell.angle_gamma   90.00
#
_symmetry.space_group_name_H-M   'P 1'
#
loop_
_entity.id
_entity.type
_entity.pdbx_description
1 polymer ?
#
loop_
_entity_poly.entity_id
_entity_poly.type
_entity_poly.pdbx_seq_one_letter_code
_entity_poly.pdbx_strand_id
1 'polypeptide(L)'
;MQAIILAAGMGRRLGELTRNNTKCMLEVNGVRLIDRYLHILSSCHLSRVIIVVGYEARNLIDYIGHRYDDVLKIEYIHNDIYDKTNNIYSLALAKTQMCEDDTILLESDLIFEERILDLLLAHPDPNLALVAKYESWMDGTMVSIDEDRRIVNFIPKEAFSYEDSDKYYKTVNIYKFSKEFCRDKYVPFLEAYSKVMGNNEYYEQVLRVLIYLHDSTLKALPISDEKWYEIDDVQDLDIASTLFSADEVKYHEYHKRYGGYWRFPKLLDYCYLVNPFFPNKRMKDELRANFDVLLQEYPSGMAVNSLLAGKYFGIRQDFVVVGNGAAELIKVVMESHAGEKVGVIFPTFDEYPNRLSDSQIVPYVCDNEDFSYTADDLMTFFADKNISLLLLINPDNPSGHFMAKADVLRLAKWCEKRGVNLLLDESFVDFADVTVDNSLLHNDILESYPHLMVMKSISKSYGVPGLRLGVFASSDKALIARIRKEVSIWNINSFAEFYLQIYGKYENDYKRACEKFIAERETFYEELKSIPYLRVFPSKANYFMCEVIDKYTSAELTQRLIDNDVLISNCGLKRNMSGRQLIRLAVRSREDNSRLV
;
A
#
# COMPACT_ATOMS: atom_id res chain seq x y z
N MET A 1 9.77 3.24 39.91
CA MET A 1 9.46 2.39 38.74
C MET A 1 10.74 2.18 37.92
N GLN A 2 10.95 1.02 37.33
CA GLN A 2 12.10 0.65 36.50
C GLN A 2 11.66 0.17 35.11
N ALA A 3 12.60 0.05 34.17
CA ALA A 3 12.35 -0.61 32.88
C ALA A 3 13.25 -1.84 32.72
N ILE A 4 12.72 -2.88 32.06
CA ILE A 4 13.47 -4.07 31.66
C ILE A 4 13.35 -4.21 30.14
N ILE A 5 14.49 -4.26 29.44
CA ILE A 5 14.58 -4.46 27.99
C ILE A 5 15.15 -5.87 27.74
N LEU A 6 14.42 -6.70 26.99
CA LEU A 6 14.88 -8.04 26.62
C LEU A 6 15.66 -7.95 25.28
N ALA A 7 16.99 -7.93 25.36
CA ALA A 7 17.87 -7.72 24.22
C ALA A 7 18.87 -8.89 24.00
N ALA A 8 18.53 -10.10 24.44
CA ALA A 8 19.43 -11.26 24.34
C ALA A 8 19.33 -12.02 23.02
N GLY A 9 18.32 -11.76 22.19
CA GLY A 9 17.99 -12.53 20.99
C GLY A 9 18.93 -12.28 19.79
N MET A 10 19.08 -13.31 18.93
CA MET A 10 19.98 -13.30 17.77
C MET A 10 19.43 -12.63 16.51
N GLY A 11 18.12 -12.41 16.40
CA GLY A 11 17.51 -11.80 15.21
C GLY A 11 17.76 -12.52 13.88
N ARG A 12 17.77 -13.85 13.86
CA ARG A 12 18.19 -14.68 12.71
C ARG A 12 17.49 -14.36 11.38
N ARG A 13 16.22 -13.90 11.41
CA ARG A 13 15.43 -13.56 10.21
C ARG A 13 15.96 -12.30 9.47
N LEU A 14 16.77 -11.48 10.15
CA LEU A 14 17.39 -10.28 9.61
C LEU A 14 18.73 -10.52 8.90
N GLY A 15 19.23 -11.78 8.92
CA GLY A 15 20.39 -12.21 8.16
C GLY A 15 21.66 -11.40 8.43
N GLU A 16 22.21 -10.78 7.40
CA GLU A 16 23.45 -9.99 7.48
C GLU A 16 23.35 -8.78 8.41
N LEU A 17 22.16 -8.20 8.60
CA LEU A 17 21.95 -7.02 9.43
C LEU A 17 22.20 -7.27 10.93
N THR A 18 22.04 -8.53 11.34
CA THR A 18 22.27 -8.96 12.74
C THR A 18 23.44 -9.94 12.89
N ARG A 19 24.26 -10.16 11.86
CA ARG A 19 25.34 -11.15 11.87
C ARG A 19 26.38 -10.92 12.99
N ASN A 20 26.69 -9.66 13.29
CA ASN A 20 27.62 -9.26 14.35
C ASN A 20 26.97 -8.19 15.23
N ASN A 21 25.66 -8.25 15.42
CA ASN A 21 24.91 -7.21 16.08
C ASN A 21 23.58 -7.71 16.65
N THR A 22 23.04 -7.07 17.67
CA THR A 22 21.73 -7.42 18.22
C THR A 22 20.60 -6.70 17.48
N LYS A 23 19.35 -7.18 17.58
CA LYS A 23 18.17 -6.52 16.98
C LYS A 23 18.05 -5.04 17.40
N CYS A 24 18.27 -4.73 18.67
CA CYS A 24 18.14 -3.35 19.18
C CYS A 24 19.20 -2.38 18.64
N MET A 25 20.22 -2.89 17.97
CA MET A 25 21.24 -2.08 17.28
C MET A 25 20.89 -1.79 15.81
N LEU A 26 19.78 -2.30 15.30
CA LEU A 26 19.28 -1.95 13.95
C LEU A 26 19.01 -0.46 13.85
N GLU A 27 19.33 0.11 12.71
CA GLU A 27 19.09 1.51 12.41
C GLU A 27 17.81 1.69 11.59
N VAL A 28 16.94 2.57 12.07
CA VAL A 28 15.78 3.06 11.32
C VAL A 28 15.99 4.54 11.09
N ASN A 29 16.16 4.94 9.83
CA ASN A 29 16.43 6.32 9.44
C ASN A 29 17.66 6.93 10.16
N GLY A 30 18.75 6.14 10.25
CA GLY A 30 20.02 6.57 10.84
C GLY A 30 20.06 6.61 12.37
N VAL A 31 19.00 6.18 13.06
CA VAL A 31 18.94 6.11 14.54
C VAL A 31 18.70 4.68 14.98
N ARG A 32 19.53 4.16 15.87
CA ARG A 32 19.39 2.80 16.40
C ARG A 32 18.17 2.66 17.31
N LEU A 33 17.55 1.48 17.32
CA LEU A 33 16.40 1.21 18.19
C LEU A 33 16.75 1.44 19.67
N ILE A 34 17.94 0.99 20.11
CA ILE A 34 18.37 1.19 21.50
C ILE A 34 18.50 2.66 21.88
N ASP A 35 18.98 3.52 20.96
CA ASP A 35 19.08 4.95 21.23
C ASP A 35 17.70 5.58 21.37
N ARG A 36 16.72 5.14 20.56
CA ARG A 36 15.33 5.58 20.70
C ARG A 36 14.74 5.17 22.05
N TYR A 37 14.95 3.91 22.47
CA TYR A 37 14.49 3.45 23.79
C TYR A 37 15.09 4.25 24.91
N LEU A 38 16.41 4.38 24.97
CA LEU A 38 17.10 5.08 26.05
C LEU A 38 16.73 6.57 26.08
N HIS A 39 16.51 7.18 24.92
CA HIS A 39 16.03 8.56 24.83
C HIS A 39 14.63 8.70 25.44
N ILE A 40 13.65 7.86 25.04
CA ILE A 40 12.29 7.89 25.57
C ILE A 40 12.30 7.57 27.07
N LEU A 41 13.03 6.54 27.51
CA LEU A 41 13.11 6.14 28.90
C LEU A 41 13.78 7.20 29.80
N SER A 42 14.65 8.04 29.24
CA SER A 42 15.28 9.13 30.00
C SER A 42 14.30 10.21 30.47
N SER A 43 13.17 10.37 29.76
CA SER A 43 12.08 11.28 30.15
C SER A 43 11.10 10.68 31.17
N CYS A 44 11.13 9.36 31.38
CA CYS A 44 10.15 8.64 32.22
C CYS A 44 10.43 8.64 33.73
N HIS A 45 11.47 9.33 34.23
CA HIS A 45 11.89 9.40 35.64
C HIS A 45 12.02 8.03 36.32
N LEU A 46 12.69 7.08 35.66
CA LEU A 46 12.88 5.72 36.16
C LEU A 46 13.98 5.63 37.23
N SER A 47 13.81 4.68 38.17
CA SER A 47 14.84 4.37 39.17
C SER A 47 16.09 3.71 38.51
N ARG A 48 15.89 2.90 37.47
CA ARG A 48 16.93 2.26 36.66
C ARG A 48 16.34 1.67 35.38
N VAL A 49 17.22 1.37 34.42
CA VAL A 49 16.95 0.57 33.22
C VAL A 49 17.79 -0.69 33.27
N ILE A 50 17.18 -1.85 33.15
CA ILE A 50 17.84 -3.16 33.14
C ILE A 50 17.79 -3.69 31.71
N ILE A 51 18.94 -4.02 31.15
CA ILE A 51 19.04 -4.60 29.81
C ILE A 51 19.50 -6.04 29.93
N VAL A 52 18.62 -6.99 29.56
CA VAL A 52 19.00 -8.39 29.52
C VAL A 52 19.68 -8.66 28.18
N VAL A 53 20.99 -8.92 28.23
CA VAL A 53 21.85 -9.07 27.06
C VAL A 53 22.25 -10.54 26.84
N GLY A 54 22.62 -10.91 25.62
CA GLY A 54 23.05 -12.26 25.28
C GLY A 54 23.90 -12.27 24.02
N TYR A 55 23.27 -12.46 22.85
CA TYR A 55 23.98 -12.42 21.58
C TYR A 55 24.63 -11.04 21.37
N GLU A 56 25.92 -11.00 21.03
CA GLU A 56 26.71 -9.79 20.82
C GLU A 56 26.60 -8.75 21.99
N ALA A 57 26.44 -9.26 23.23
CA ALA A 57 26.27 -8.44 24.43
C ALA A 57 27.34 -7.37 24.57
N ARG A 58 28.61 -7.73 24.28
CA ARG A 58 29.74 -6.79 24.39
C ARG A 58 29.60 -5.62 23.44
N ASN A 59 29.21 -5.89 22.20
CA ASN A 59 29.01 -4.83 21.20
C ASN A 59 27.94 -3.82 21.64
N LEU A 60 26.84 -4.32 22.22
CA LEU A 60 25.76 -3.47 22.73
C LEU A 60 26.23 -2.65 23.94
N ILE A 61 26.88 -3.29 24.91
CA ILE A 61 27.39 -2.62 26.13
C ILE A 61 28.44 -1.57 25.79
N ASP A 62 29.43 -1.91 24.96
CA ASP A 62 30.47 -0.98 24.51
C ASP A 62 29.87 0.18 23.70
N TYR A 63 28.82 -0.08 22.93
CA TYR A 63 28.11 0.96 22.18
C TYR A 63 27.38 1.93 23.10
N ILE A 64 26.62 1.46 24.08
CA ILE A 64 25.91 2.31 25.05
C ILE A 64 26.95 3.09 25.88
N GLY A 65 27.98 2.40 26.39
CA GLY A 65 29.09 3.00 27.14
C GLY A 65 28.55 3.89 28.27
N HIS A 66 29.07 5.14 28.31
CA HIS A 66 28.71 6.15 29.32
C HIS A 66 27.77 7.24 28.82
N ARG A 67 27.14 7.05 27.65
CA ARG A 67 26.36 8.13 27.00
C ARG A 67 25.14 8.59 27.79
N TYR A 68 24.62 7.73 28.65
CA TYR A 68 23.38 7.97 29.40
C TYR A 68 23.60 8.05 30.91
N ASP A 69 24.84 7.96 31.42
CA ASP A 69 25.14 7.88 32.87
C ASP A 69 24.59 9.08 33.66
N ASP A 70 24.50 10.26 33.03
CA ASP A 70 23.99 11.48 33.68
C ASP A 70 22.44 11.46 33.84
N VAL A 71 21.73 10.61 33.08
CA VAL A 71 20.25 10.64 33.02
C VAL A 71 19.60 9.29 33.35
N LEU A 72 20.29 8.16 33.16
CA LEU A 72 19.78 6.82 33.40
C LEU A 72 20.80 5.97 34.15
N LYS A 73 20.33 5.25 35.17
CA LYS A 73 21.12 4.19 35.78
C LYS A 73 20.87 2.89 35.00
N ILE A 74 21.84 2.43 34.21
CA ILE A 74 21.73 1.23 33.37
C ILE A 74 22.43 0.06 34.07
N GLU A 75 21.74 -1.07 34.18
CA GLU A 75 22.24 -2.34 34.71
C GLU A 75 22.13 -3.43 33.64
N TYR A 76 23.11 -4.32 33.56
CA TYR A 76 23.14 -5.41 32.57
C TYR A 76 22.98 -6.76 33.27
N ILE A 77 22.13 -7.62 32.71
CA ILE A 77 21.99 -9.02 33.11
C ILE A 77 22.34 -9.90 31.91
N HIS A 78 23.25 -10.85 32.08
CA HIS A 78 23.73 -11.69 31.01
C HIS A 78 22.92 -13.00 30.92
N ASN A 79 22.42 -13.31 29.73
CA ASN A 79 21.92 -14.63 29.37
C ASN A 79 23.02 -15.37 28.59
N ASP A 80 23.82 -16.18 29.27
CA ASP A 80 24.95 -16.90 28.69
C ASP A 80 24.53 -18.09 27.81
N ILE A 81 23.26 -18.47 27.87
CA ILE A 81 22.71 -19.61 27.09
C ILE A 81 21.58 -19.15 26.15
N TYR A 82 21.68 -17.90 25.63
CA TYR A 82 20.70 -17.26 24.76
C TYR A 82 20.39 -18.08 23.49
N ASP A 83 21.36 -18.88 23.01
CA ASP A 83 21.23 -19.73 21.82
C ASP A 83 20.36 -20.99 22.05
N LYS A 84 20.09 -21.34 23.31
CA LYS A 84 19.32 -22.52 23.76
C LYS A 84 18.02 -22.15 24.49
N THR A 85 17.76 -20.87 24.70
CA THR A 85 16.63 -20.38 25.50
C THR A 85 15.83 -19.36 24.70
N ASN A 86 14.60 -19.12 25.14
CA ASN A 86 13.75 -18.07 24.61
C ASN A 86 13.59 -16.94 25.64
N ASN A 87 12.72 -15.95 25.35
CA ASN A 87 12.55 -14.74 26.15
C ASN A 87 12.09 -15.01 27.60
N ILE A 88 11.41 -16.14 27.88
CA ILE A 88 11.04 -16.54 29.24
C ILE A 88 12.26 -16.66 30.17
N TYR A 89 13.36 -17.24 29.67
CA TYR A 89 14.57 -17.38 30.47
C TYR A 89 15.27 -16.03 30.67
N SER A 90 15.34 -15.22 29.64
CA SER A 90 15.89 -13.87 29.73
C SER A 90 15.14 -13.05 30.80
N LEU A 91 13.80 -13.14 30.83
CA LEU A 91 12.99 -12.46 31.85
C LEU A 91 13.19 -13.07 33.25
N ALA A 92 13.31 -14.41 33.34
CA ALA A 92 13.53 -15.08 34.61
C ALA A 92 14.87 -14.71 35.27
N LEU A 93 15.89 -14.32 34.51
CA LEU A 93 17.13 -13.78 35.05
C LEU A 93 16.95 -12.45 35.78
N ALA A 94 15.96 -11.64 35.37
CA ALA A 94 15.61 -10.34 35.97
C ALA A 94 14.51 -10.44 37.06
N LYS A 95 14.12 -11.65 37.48
CA LYS A 95 13.00 -11.87 38.43
C LYS A 95 13.13 -11.15 39.78
N THR A 96 14.36 -11.04 40.31
CA THR A 96 14.62 -10.35 41.57
C THR A 96 14.28 -8.87 41.41
N GLN A 97 14.75 -8.25 40.36
CA GLN A 97 14.51 -6.85 40.04
C GLN A 97 13.01 -6.59 39.84
N MET A 98 12.28 -7.48 39.14
CA MET A 98 10.81 -7.36 38.98
C MET A 98 10.06 -7.33 40.31
N CYS A 99 10.59 -7.97 41.36
CA CYS A 99 9.96 -7.97 42.70
C CYS A 99 10.32 -6.72 43.52
N GLU A 100 11.32 -5.95 43.13
CA GLU A 100 11.82 -4.79 43.88
C GLU A 100 11.06 -3.50 43.56
N ASP A 101 10.64 -3.31 42.31
CA ASP A 101 9.99 -2.07 41.86
C ASP A 101 8.97 -2.35 40.75
N ASP A 102 8.01 -1.43 40.56
CA ASP A 102 7.11 -1.47 39.40
C ASP A 102 7.89 -1.45 38.11
N THR A 103 7.51 -2.26 37.15
CA THR A 103 8.33 -2.56 35.97
C THR A 103 7.59 -2.27 34.68
N ILE A 104 8.24 -1.54 33.77
CA ILE A 104 7.93 -1.53 32.34
C ILE A 104 8.78 -2.61 31.67
N LEU A 105 8.15 -3.58 31.04
CA LEU A 105 8.83 -4.61 30.25
C LEU A 105 8.71 -4.27 28.77
N LEU A 106 9.85 -4.30 28.04
CA LEU A 106 9.93 -4.02 26.61
C LEU A 106 10.72 -5.13 25.89
N GLU A 107 10.24 -5.55 24.71
CA GLU A 107 11.05 -6.28 23.76
C GLU A 107 11.98 -5.33 22.98
N SER A 108 13.06 -5.84 22.43
CA SER A 108 14.15 -5.01 21.85
C SER A 108 14.04 -4.75 20.34
N ASP A 109 12.96 -5.17 19.71
CA ASP A 109 12.71 -5.15 18.27
C ASP A 109 11.55 -4.23 17.84
N LEU A 110 11.13 -3.39 18.74
CA LEU A 110 10.06 -2.43 18.51
C LEU A 110 10.59 -1.07 18.07
N ILE A 111 9.81 -0.38 17.26
CA ILE A 111 9.90 1.06 17.10
C ILE A 111 8.54 1.65 17.43
N PHE A 112 8.52 2.73 18.22
CA PHE A 112 7.27 3.33 18.68
C PHE A 112 7.44 4.81 19.03
N GLU A 113 6.32 5.55 19.05
CA GLU A 113 6.27 6.95 19.46
C GLU A 113 6.33 7.06 21.00
N GLU A 114 6.99 8.10 21.50
CA GLU A 114 7.12 8.41 22.92
C GLU A 114 5.77 8.42 23.65
N ARG A 115 4.73 8.97 23.01
CA ARG A 115 3.35 9.03 23.53
C ARG A 115 2.81 7.68 24.00
N ILE A 116 3.30 6.56 23.46
CA ILE A 116 2.89 5.21 23.89
C ILE A 116 3.25 4.95 25.35
N LEU A 117 4.46 5.35 25.77
CA LEU A 117 4.85 5.23 27.17
C LEU A 117 4.15 6.26 28.06
N ASP A 118 3.88 7.46 27.58
CA ASP A 118 3.09 8.45 28.32
C ASP A 118 1.69 7.93 28.66
N LEU A 119 1.01 7.30 27.69
CA LEU A 119 -0.30 6.67 27.89
C LEU A 119 -0.22 5.53 28.91
N LEU A 120 0.82 4.69 28.82
CA LEU A 120 1.02 3.58 29.76
C LEU A 120 1.27 4.06 31.19
N LEU A 121 2.09 5.09 31.36
CA LEU A 121 2.46 5.64 32.64
C LEU A 121 1.32 6.42 33.31
N ALA A 122 0.57 7.18 32.52
CA ALA A 122 -0.57 7.95 33.01
C ALA A 122 -1.77 7.08 33.40
N HIS A 123 -1.84 5.83 32.94
CA HIS A 123 -2.98 4.96 33.19
C HIS A 123 -3.00 4.46 34.64
N PRO A 124 -4.15 4.53 35.34
CA PRO A 124 -4.25 4.22 36.79
C PRO A 124 -4.09 2.72 37.11
N ASP A 125 -4.42 1.83 36.18
CA ASP A 125 -4.30 0.39 36.43
C ASP A 125 -2.82 0.00 36.59
N PRO A 126 -2.51 -0.83 37.62
CA PRO A 126 -1.11 -1.19 37.91
C PRO A 126 -0.52 -2.24 36.97
N ASN A 127 -1.37 -3.04 36.31
CA ASN A 127 -0.93 -4.13 35.42
C ASN A 127 -1.60 -4.00 34.07
N LEU A 128 -0.81 -3.69 33.05
CA LEU A 128 -1.26 -3.38 31.70
C LEU A 128 -0.44 -4.11 30.65
N ALA A 129 -1.09 -4.56 29.61
CA ALA A 129 -0.48 -4.92 28.33
C ALA A 129 -0.94 -3.91 27.26
N LEU A 130 -0.02 -3.27 26.59
CA LEU A 130 -0.35 -2.50 25.40
C LEU A 130 -0.78 -3.45 24.29
N VAL A 131 -1.91 -3.15 23.66
CA VAL A 131 -2.44 -3.96 22.57
C VAL A 131 -2.89 -3.09 21.41
N ALA A 132 -2.75 -3.61 20.18
CA ALA A 132 -3.27 -2.97 18.98
C ALA A 132 -4.27 -3.91 18.30
N LYS A 133 -5.27 -3.36 17.62
CA LYS A 133 -6.21 -4.16 16.83
C LYS A 133 -5.43 -4.98 15.81
N TYR A 134 -5.78 -6.27 15.64
CA TYR A 134 -5.07 -7.14 14.73
C TYR A 134 -5.09 -6.60 13.29
N GLU A 135 -3.94 -6.64 12.65
CA GLU A 135 -3.73 -6.35 11.23
C GLU A 135 -2.94 -7.51 10.59
N SER A 136 -3.12 -7.71 9.28
CA SER A 136 -2.60 -8.88 8.56
C SER A 136 -1.06 -9.02 8.54
N TRP A 137 -0.32 -7.96 8.86
CA TRP A 137 1.14 -7.99 8.97
C TRP A 137 1.63 -8.49 10.33
N MET A 138 0.76 -8.48 11.36
CA MET A 138 1.12 -8.81 12.73
C MET A 138 1.29 -10.31 12.91
N ASP A 139 2.40 -10.72 13.52
CA ASP A 139 2.70 -12.09 13.97
C ASP A 139 2.84 -12.10 15.51
N GLY A 140 2.96 -13.27 16.12
CA GLY A 140 3.20 -13.44 17.55
C GLY A 140 1.93 -13.57 18.39
N THR A 141 1.96 -13.03 19.60
CA THR A 141 0.92 -13.27 20.64
C THR A 141 -0.32 -12.42 20.40
N MET A 142 -1.44 -13.09 20.16
CA MET A 142 -2.76 -12.45 20.05
C MET A 142 -3.55 -12.63 21.33
N VAL A 143 -4.43 -11.67 21.61
CA VAL A 143 -5.31 -11.69 22.77
C VAL A 143 -6.75 -11.33 22.39
N SER A 144 -7.70 -11.82 23.19
CA SER A 144 -9.08 -11.29 23.22
C SER A 144 -9.32 -10.56 24.53
N ILE A 145 -10.16 -9.53 24.47
CA ILE A 145 -10.47 -8.67 25.62
C ILE A 145 -11.99 -8.61 25.83
N ASP A 146 -12.42 -8.41 27.08
CA ASP A 146 -13.82 -8.17 27.42
C ASP A 146 -14.19 -6.67 27.38
N GLU A 147 -15.43 -6.35 27.75
CA GLU A 147 -15.95 -4.97 27.80
C GLU A 147 -15.23 -4.10 28.84
N ASP A 148 -14.68 -4.71 29.90
CA ASP A 148 -13.90 -4.06 30.95
C ASP A 148 -12.41 -3.95 30.60
N ARG A 149 -12.04 -4.29 29.36
CA ARG A 149 -10.66 -4.35 28.84
C ARG A 149 -9.76 -5.36 29.57
N ARG A 150 -10.33 -6.37 30.24
CA ARG A 150 -9.53 -7.47 30.78
C ARG A 150 -9.12 -8.39 29.63
N ILE A 151 -7.88 -8.85 29.66
CA ILE A 151 -7.45 -9.88 28.74
C ILE A 151 -8.07 -11.19 29.22
N VAL A 152 -8.94 -11.78 28.40
CA VAL A 152 -9.68 -13.01 28.74
C VAL A 152 -9.04 -14.25 28.13
N ASN A 153 -8.22 -14.08 27.08
CA ASN A 153 -7.51 -15.19 26.46
C ASN A 153 -6.24 -14.72 25.75
N PHE A 154 -5.19 -15.52 25.85
CA PHE A 154 -4.03 -15.51 24.94
C PHE A 154 -4.23 -16.60 23.90
N ILE A 155 -4.32 -16.23 22.64
CA ILE A 155 -4.69 -17.11 21.54
C ILE A 155 -3.42 -17.74 20.97
N PRO A 156 -3.21 -19.06 21.16
CA PRO A 156 -2.06 -19.73 20.58
C PRO A 156 -2.20 -19.81 19.06
N LYS A 157 -1.07 -19.95 18.36
CA LYS A 157 -1.03 -19.96 16.90
C LYS A 157 -1.96 -21.01 16.27
N GLU A 158 -2.08 -22.17 16.91
CA GLU A 158 -2.94 -23.28 16.47
C GLU A 158 -4.43 -23.00 16.62
N ALA A 159 -4.81 -22.08 17.52
CA ALA A 159 -6.19 -21.66 17.76
C ALA A 159 -6.56 -20.34 17.08
N PHE A 160 -5.62 -19.74 16.35
CA PHE A 160 -5.90 -18.51 15.60
C PHE A 160 -6.81 -18.80 14.42
N SER A 161 -7.94 -18.10 14.35
CA SER A 161 -8.90 -18.16 13.23
C SER A 161 -8.90 -16.84 12.47
N TYR A 162 -8.62 -16.90 11.18
CA TYR A 162 -8.73 -15.70 10.32
C TYR A 162 -10.16 -15.17 10.20
N GLU A 163 -11.19 -16.03 10.42
CA GLU A 163 -12.60 -15.62 10.43
C GLU A 163 -12.94 -14.74 11.64
N ASP A 164 -12.23 -14.92 12.75
CA ASP A 164 -12.40 -14.17 13.99
C ASP A 164 -11.36 -13.05 14.17
N SER A 165 -10.55 -12.78 13.15
CA SER A 165 -9.43 -11.82 13.24
C SER A 165 -9.86 -10.40 13.66
N ASP A 166 -11.11 -10.02 13.37
CA ASP A 166 -11.71 -8.77 13.79
C ASP A 166 -11.95 -8.65 15.31
N LYS A 167 -11.91 -9.77 16.05
CA LYS A 167 -12.06 -9.83 17.51
C LYS A 167 -10.72 -9.79 18.24
N TYR A 168 -9.61 -9.96 17.52
CA TYR A 168 -8.29 -10.11 18.11
C TYR A 168 -7.53 -8.80 18.22
N TYR A 169 -6.63 -8.77 19.19
CA TYR A 169 -5.64 -7.74 19.41
C TYR A 169 -4.26 -8.38 19.47
N LYS A 170 -3.25 -7.74 18.88
CA LYS A 170 -1.84 -8.10 19.03
C LYS A 170 -1.28 -7.42 20.28
N THR A 171 -0.54 -8.13 21.09
CA THR A 171 0.29 -7.49 22.13
C THR A 171 1.40 -6.68 21.47
N VAL A 172 1.60 -5.44 21.90
CA VAL A 172 2.67 -4.56 21.40
C VAL A 172 4.03 -4.94 22.01
N ASN A 173 4.03 -5.97 22.86
CA ASN A 173 5.19 -6.43 23.61
C ASN A 173 5.78 -5.36 24.53
N ILE A 174 4.91 -4.47 25.03
CA ILE A 174 5.18 -3.48 26.07
C ILE A 174 4.15 -3.70 27.20
N TYR A 175 4.66 -3.92 28.41
CA TYR A 175 3.84 -4.22 29.57
C TYR A 175 4.20 -3.32 30.76
N LYS A 176 3.22 -3.06 31.63
CA LYS A 176 3.41 -2.45 32.95
C LYS A 176 2.99 -3.46 33.99
N PHE A 177 3.85 -3.77 34.94
CA PHE A 177 3.60 -4.68 36.05
C PHE A 177 3.93 -4.01 37.37
N SER A 178 3.02 -4.11 38.33
CA SER A 178 3.34 -3.71 39.70
C SER A 178 4.27 -4.74 40.35
N LYS A 179 5.10 -4.28 41.28
CA LYS A 179 6.00 -5.16 42.05
C LYS A 179 5.23 -6.21 42.87
N GLU A 180 4.03 -5.86 43.36
CA GLU A 180 3.15 -6.79 44.07
C GLU A 180 2.67 -7.91 43.17
N PHE A 181 2.21 -7.59 41.93
CA PHE A 181 1.83 -8.60 40.95
C PHE A 181 3.01 -9.49 40.56
N CYS A 182 4.18 -8.89 40.37
CA CYS A 182 5.39 -9.66 40.07
C CYS A 182 5.75 -10.60 41.20
N ARG A 183 5.83 -10.10 42.44
CA ARG A 183 6.26 -10.89 43.60
C ARG A 183 5.27 -11.99 43.98
N ASP A 184 3.98 -11.67 43.99
CA ASP A 184 2.95 -12.53 44.59
C ASP A 184 2.32 -13.48 43.57
N LYS A 185 2.41 -13.16 42.25
CA LYS A 185 1.78 -13.90 41.18
C LYS A 185 2.77 -14.30 40.08
N TYR A 186 3.25 -13.32 39.31
CA TYR A 186 3.93 -13.59 38.03
C TYR A 186 5.24 -14.37 38.21
N VAL A 187 6.14 -13.95 39.10
CA VAL A 187 7.45 -14.59 39.29
C VAL A 187 7.33 -16.01 39.85
N PRO A 188 6.48 -16.31 40.85
CA PRO A 188 6.26 -17.69 41.31
C PRO A 188 5.78 -18.62 40.16
N PHE A 189 4.86 -18.15 39.32
CA PHE A 189 4.40 -18.92 38.16
C PHE A 189 5.46 -19.04 37.08
N LEU A 190 6.25 -17.99 36.83
CA LEU A 190 7.39 -18.00 35.89
C LEU A 190 8.41 -19.08 36.28
N GLU A 191 8.76 -19.14 37.57
CA GLU A 191 9.69 -20.17 38.07
C GLU A 191 9.12 -21.60 37.97
N ALA A 192 7.85 -21.77 38.32
CA ALA A 192 7.19 -23.06 38.23
C ALA A 192 7.07 -23.51 36.76
N TYR A 193 6.64 -22.62 35.88
CA TYR A 193 6.49 -22.90 34.46
C TYR A 193 7.80 -23.27 33.81
N SER A 194 8.87 -22.51 34.04
CA SER A 194 10.21 -22.79 33.50
C SER A 194 10.77 -24.12 33.99
N LYS A 195 10.49 -24.52 35.23
CA LYS A 195 10.90 -25.84 35.77
C LYS A 195 10.18 -27.01 35.09
N VAL A 196 8.92 -26.83 34.66
CA VAL A 196 8.09 -27.91 34.11
C VAL A 196 8.23 -27.98 32.59
N MET A 197 8.14 -26.81 31.91
CA MET A 197 8.10 -26.70 30.45
C MET A 197 9.48 -26.43 29.83
N GLY A 198 10.45 -26.01 30.64
CA GLY A 198 11.80 -25.64 30.19
C GLY A 198 11.95 -24.16 29.89
N ASN A 199 13.12 -23.79 29.38
CA ASN A 199 13.53 -22.40 29.18
C ASN A 199 13.38 -21.91 27.73
N ASN A 200 12.83 -22.76 26.83
CA ASN A 200 12.65 -22.41 25.42
C ASN A 200 11.20 -22.06 25.08
N GLU A 201 10.58 -21.30 25.96
CA GLU A 201 9.19 -20.86 25.88
C GLU A 201 9.09 -19.32 25.86
N TYR A 202 7.91 -18.78 25.54
CA TYR A 202 7.61 -17.36 25.63
C TYR A 202 7.07 -17.01 27.01
N TYR A 203 7.48 -15.86 27.56
CA TYR A 203 7.04 -15.42 28.91
C TYR A 203 5.52 -15.14 28.97
N GLU A 204 4.87 -14.85 27.85
CA GLU A 204 3.42 -14.68 27.75
C GLU A 204 2.64 -15.96 28.09
N GLN A 205 3.26 -17.13 27.95
CA GLN A 205 2.63 -18.37 28.39
C GLN A 205 2.35 -18.39 29.89
N VAL A 206 3.16 -17.70 30.67
CA VAL A 206 2.90 -17.53 32.11
C VAL A 206 1.67 -16.66 32.34
N LEU A 207 1.54 -15.56 31.60
CA LEU A 207 0.35 -14.70 31.66
C LEU A 207 -0.91 -15.47 31.25
N ARG A 208 -0.80 -16.33 30.23
CA ARG A 208 -1.89 -17.21 29.79
C ARG A 208 -2.36 -18.14 30.90
N VAL A 209 -1.43 -18.77 31.63
CA VAL A 209 -1.77 -19.64 32.77
C VAL A 209 -2.49 -18.86 33.87
N LEU A 210 -1.99 -17.67 34.23
CA LEU A 210 -2.61 -16.82 35.23
C LEU A 210 -4.05 -16.41 34.88
N ILE A 211 -4.30 -16.13 33.60
CA ILE A 211 -5.65 -15.80 33.11
C ILE A 211 -6.58 -17.00 33.19
N TYR A 212 -6.15 -18.19 32.78
CA TYR A 212 -6.97 -19.39 32.89
C TYR A 212 -7.30 -19.79 34.31
N LEU A 213 -6.45 -19.43 35.27
CA LEU A 213 -6.69 -19.64 36.70
C LEU A 213 -7.56 -18.53 37.30
N HIS A 214 -8.01 -17.56 36.52
CA HIS A 214 -8.73 -16.37 36.98
C HIS A 214 -8.00 -15.57 38.09
N ASP A 215 -6.67 -15.64 38.08
CA ASP A 215 -5.78 -15.02 39.06
C ASP A 215 -4.98 -13.84 38.51
N SER A 216 -5.38 -13.32 37.34
CA SER A 216 -4.73 -12.19 36.68
C SER A 216 -5.50 -10.89 36.85
N THR A 217 -4.78 -9.81 37.18
CA THR A 217 -5.28 -8.44 37.17
C THR A 217 -4.85 -7.67 35.93
N LEU A 218 -4.33 -8.37 34.90
CA LEU A 218 -3.80 -7.77 33.68
C LEU A 218 -4.93 -7.25 32.80
N LYS A 219 -4.89 -5.96 32.48
CA LYS A 219 -5.81 -5.33 31.53
C LYS A 219 -5.09 -4.95 30.24
N ALA A 220 -5.84 -4.90 29.17
CA ALA A 220 -5.38 -4.37 27.90
C ALA A 220 -5.48 -2.84 27.89
N LEU A 221 -4.46 -2.17 27.39
CA LEU A 221 -4.49 -0.77 27.01
C LEU A 221 -4.43 -0.69 25.47
N PRO A 222 -5.58 -0.57 24.79
CA PRO A 222 -5.60 -0.45 23.33
C PRO A 222 -4.99 0.88 22.88
N ILE A 223 -4.09 0.80 21.92
CA ILE A 223 -3.57 1.94 21.16
C ILE A 223 -4.21 1.95 19.77
N SER A 224 -4.51 3.12 19.22
CA SER A 224 -5.20 3.29 17.93
C SER A 224 -4.49 4.23 16.98
N ASP A 225 -4.03 5.37 17.47
CA ASP A 225 -3.49 6.45 16.64
C ASP A 225 -1.97 6.53 16.72
N GLU A 226 -1.38 6.00 17.77
CA GLU A 226 0.05 5.99 18.00
C GLU A 226 0.76 5.07 17.00
N LYS A 227 1.90 5.51 16.48
CA LYS A 227 2.72 4.71 15.57
C LYS A 227 3.62 3.76 16.34
N TRP A 228 3.60 2.52 15.92
CA TRP A 228 4.51 1.48 16.38
C TRP A 228 4.69 0.44 15.29
N TYR A 229 5.77 -0.30 15.35
CA TYR A 229 6.03 -1.45 14.48
C TYR A 229 6.99 -2.43 15.14
N GLU A 230 6.83 -3.73 14.88
CA GLU A 230 7.74 -4.80 15.30
C GLU A 230 8.62 -5.19 14.11
N ILE A 231 9.94 -5.21 14.29
CA ILE A 231 10.90 -5.43 13.21
C ILE A 231 11.47 -6.83 13.34
N ASP A 232 10.94 -7.75 12.58
CA ASP A 232 11.34 -9.14 12.59
C ASP A 232 12.19 -9.56 11.40
N ASP A 233 12.00 -8.89 10.26
CA ASP A 233 12.74 -9.16 9.03
C ASP A 233 13.05 -7.86 8.25
N VAL A 234 13.65 -8.02 7.05
CA VAL A 234 14.04 -6.87 6.21
C VAL A 234 12.85 -6.10 5.64
N GLN A 235 11.70 -6.76 5.45
CA GLN A 235 10.48 -6.10 5.00
C GLN A 235 9.90 -5.21 6.11
N ASP A 236 9.93 -5.70 7.35
CA ASP A 236 9.50 -4.93 8.53
C ASP A 236 10.36 -3.68 8.72
N LEU A 237 11.68 -3.84 8.54
CA LEU A 237 12.61 -2.71 8.60
C LEU A 237 12.30 -1.65 7.52
N ASP A 238 11.96 -2.06 6.31
CA ASP A 238 11.57 -1.17 5.21
C ASP A 238 10.25 -0.43 5.52
N ILE A 239 9.26 -1.13 6.07
CA ILE A 239 7.98 -0.52 6.49
C ILE A 239 8.20 0.45 7.66
N ALA A 240 8.93 0.04 8.69
CA ALA A 240 9.27 0.87 9.83
C ALA A 240 10.01 2.15 9.39
N SER A 241 10.96 2.02 8.45
CA SER A 241 11.69 3.16 7.88
C SER A 241 10.77 4.16 7.17
N THR A 242 9.73 3.68 6.51
CA THR A 242 8.72 4.54 5.87
C THR A 242 7.80 5.21 6.91
N LEU A 243 7.28 4.44 7.89
CA LEU A 243 6.38 4.95 8.93
C LEU A 243 7.03 6.03 9.81
N PHE A 244 8.31 5.86 10.12
CA PHE A 244 9.10 6.74 10.99
C PHE A 244 10.07 7.63 10.22
N SER A 245 9.84 7.83 8.92
CA SER A 245 10.62 8.77 8.12
C SER A 245 10.42 10.22 8.60
N ALA A 246 11.45 11.04 8.45
CA ALA A 246 11.34 12.47 8.71
C ALA A 246 10.33 13.11 7.73
N ASP A 247 9.66 14.17 8.18
CA ASP A 247 8.58 14.81 7.42
C ASP A 247 9.07 15.25 6.02
N GLU A 248 10.30 15.74 5.88
CA GLU A 248 10.85 16.26 4.62
C GLU A 248 10.98 15.17 3.52
N VAL A 249 11.10 13.89 3.90
CA VAL A 249 11.28 12.78 2.96
C VAL A 249 10.09 11.83 2.91
N LYS A 250 9.12 11.97 3.82
CA LYS A 250 7.99 11.06 4.00
C LYS A 250 7.19 10.85 2.72
N TYR A 251 6.86 11.92 2.01
CA TYR A 251 6.19 11.82 0.72
C TYR A 251 6.97 10.96 -0.28
N HIS A 252 8.29 11.17 -0.37
CA HIS A 252 9.15 10.40 -1.27
C HIS A 252 9.17 8.91 -0.88
N GLU A 253 9.26 8.60 0.41
CA GLU A 253 9.30 7.23 0.93
C GLU A 253 8.02 6.44 0.59
N TYR A 254 6.84 7.08 0.68
CA TYR A 254 5.60 6.47 0.22
C TYR A 254 5.51 6.39 -1.31
N HIS A 255 5.84 7.47 -2.02
CA HIS A 255 5.66 7.56 -3.47
C HIS A 255 6.53 6.57 -4.24
N LYS A 256 7.78 6.34 -3.81
CA LYS A 256 8.71 5.39 -4.45
C LYS A 256 8.23 3.93 -4.43
N ARG A 257 7.23 3.61 -3.59
CA ARG A 257 6.67 2.24 -3.51
C ARG A 257 5.77 1.88 -4.68
N TYR A 258 5.22 2.83 -5.39
CA TYR A 258 4.30 2.62 -6.51
C TYR A 258 3.12 1.69 -6.21
N GLY A 259 2.75 1.48 -4.93
CA GLY A 259 1.68 0.59 -4.48
C GLY A 259 2.02 -0.17 -3.21
N GLY A 260 1.24 -1.22 -2.89
CA GLY A 260 1.44 -2.00 -1.68
C GLY A 260 1.00 -1.29 -0.40
N TYR A 261 0.13 -0.28 -0.53
CA TYR A 261 -0.31 0.56 0.59
C TYR A 261 -1.24 -0.13 1.58
N TRP A 262 -1.70 -1.36 1.29
CA TRP A 262 -2.39 -2.20 2.28
C TRP A 262 -1.54 -2.53 3.52
N ARG A 263 -0.20 -2.32 3.45
CA ARG A 263 0.72 -2.41 4.59
C ARG A 263 0.70 -1.18 5.49
N PHE A 264 -0.02 -0.14 5.08
CA PHE A 264 -0.18 1.13 5.78
C PHE A 264 -1.68 1.44 5.92
N PRO A 265 -2.41 0.70 6.80
CA PRO A 265 -3.88 0.72 6.81
C PRO A 265 -4.50 2.07 7.16
N LYS A 266 -3.74 2.96 7.81
CA LYS A 266 -4.19 4.34 8.08
C LYS A 266 -4.03 5.27 6.88
N LEU A 267 -3.20 4.90 5.88
CA LEU A 267 -2.93 5.73 4.72
C LEU A 267 -4.13 5.78 3.78
N LEU A 268 -4.63 6.98 3.55
CA LEU A 268 -5.68 7.25 2.56
C LEU A 268 -5.04 7.59 1.21
N ASP A 269 -5.09 6.64 0.29
CA ASP A 269 -4.43 6.74 -1.01
C ASP A 269 -5.32 7.38 -2.09
N TYR A 270 -4.95 8.58 -2.54
CA TYR A 270 -5.54 9.30 -3.68
C TYR A 270 -4.66 9.28 -4.94
N CYS A 271 -3.54 8.54 -4.93
CA CYS A 271 -2.68 8.40 -6.11
C CYS A 271 -3.19 7.35 -7.09
N TYR A 272 -3.74 6.22 -6.58
CA TYR A 272 -4.15 5.09 -7.38
C TYR A 272 -5.66 5.09 -7.65
N LEU A 273 -5.96 5.02 -8.90
CA LEU A 273 -7.22 5.39 -9.53
C LEU A 273 -8.10 4.15 -9.71
N VAL A 274 -8.92 3.80 -8.72
CA VAL A 274 -9.71 2.56 -8.70
C VAL A 274 -11.17 2.87 -8.36
N ASN A 275 -12.13 2.22 -9.07
CA ASN A 275 -13.54 2.30 -8.75
C ASN A 275 -13.83 1.64 -7.38
N PRO A 276 -14.28 2.39 -6.36
CA PRO A 276 -14.53 1.82 -5.02
C PRO A 276 -15.86 1.05 -4.94
N PHE A 277 -16.75 1.18 -5.93
CA PHE A 277 -18.10 0.62 -5.92
C PHE A 277 -18.21 -0.74 -6.61
N PHE A 278 -17.14 -1.22 -7.24
CA PHE A 278 -17.06 -2.51 -7.92
C PHE A 278 -15.69 -3.16 -7.64
N PRO A 279 -15.58 -4.50 -7.55
CA PRO A 279 -16.61 -5.53 -7.60
C PRO A 279 -17.56 -5.52 -6.39
N ASN A 280 -18.81 -5.95 -6.61
CA ASN A 280 -19.78 -6.10 -5.52
C ASN A 280 -19.45 -7.31 -4.61
N LYS A 281 -20.16 -7.40 -3.47
CA LYS A 281 -19.95 -8.48 -2.50
C LYS A 281 -20.12 -9.88 -3.13
N ARG A 282 -21.17 -10.08 -3.94
CA ARG A 282 -21.46 -11.38 -4.55
C ARG A 282 -20.34 -11.87 -5.47
N MET A 283 -19.76 -10.99 -6.27
CA MET A 283 -18.62 -11.34 -7.13
C MET A 283 -17.36 -11.67 -6.32
N LYS A 284 -17.11 -10.92 -5.23
CA LYS A 284 -16.01 -11.22 -4.31
C LYS A 284 -16.21 -12.57 -3.61
N ASP A 285 -17.43 -12.91 -3.23
CA ASP A 285 -17.76 -14.21 -2.62
C ASP A 285 -17.58 -15.36 -3.63
N GLU A 286 -17.93 -15.16 -4.91
CA GLU A 286 -17.67 -16.14 -5.97
C GLU A 286 -16.17 -16.37 -6.20
N LEU A 287 -15.36 -15.30 -6.19
CA LEU A 287 -13.89 -15.42 -6.25
C LEU A 287 -13.32 -16.18 -5.05
N ARG A 288 -13.80 -15.90 -3.83
CA ARG A 288 -13.37 -16.61 -2.62
C ARG A 288 -13.75 -18.09 -2.64
N ALA A 289 -14.93 -18.42 -3.13
CA ALA A 289 -15.38 -19.80 -3.23
C ALA A 289 -14.55 -20.67 -4.19
N ASN A 290 -13.82 -20.04 -5.11
CA ASN A 290 -12.94 -20.72 -6.05
C ASN A 290 -11.44 -20.50 -5.75
N PHE A 291 -11.11 -19.90 -4.60
CA PHE A 291 -9.76 -19.47 -4.28
C PHE A 291 -8.73 -20.60 -4.39
N ASP A 292 -9.01 -21.76 -3.78
CA ASP A 292 -8.05 -22.88 -3.72
C ASP A 292 -7.73 -23.43 -5.13
N VAL A 293 -8.74 -23.59 -5.98
CA VAL A 293 -8.56 -24.05 -7.37
C VAL A 293 -7.77 -23.01 -8.17
N LEU A 294 -8.14 -21.72 -8.06
CA LEU A 294 -7.47 -20.65 -8.79
C LEU A 294 -6.03 -20.41 -8.34
N LEU A 295 -5.72 -20.75 -7.09
CA LEU A 295 -4.34 -20.66 -6.56
C LEU A 295 -3.46 -21.80 -7.08
N GLN A 296 -4.00 -23.00 -7.24
CA GLN A 296 -3.25 -24.23 -7.50
C GLN A 296 -3.12 -24.57 -8.98
N GLU A 297 -4.05 -24.08 -9.83
CA GLU A 297 -4.10 -24.42 -11.25
C GLU A 297 -3.52 -23.32 -12.14
N TYR A 298 -2.84 -23.76 -13.23
CA TYR A 298 -2.37 -22.82 -14.26
C TYR A 298 -3.54 -22.19 -15.00
N PRO A 299 -3.43 -20.90 -15.39
CA PRO A 299 -4.39 -20.29 -16.30
C PRO A 299 -4.28 -20.88 -17.70
N SER A 300 -5.30 -20.65 -18.50
CA SER A 300 -5.29 -21.01 -19.93
C SER A 300 -4.31 -20.16 -20.74
N GLY A 301 -3.97 -20.63 -21.93
CA GLY A 301 -3.14 -19.86 -22.87
C GLY A 301 -3.92 -18.73 -23.56
N MET A 302 -3.18 -17.92 -24.34
CA MET A 302 -3.70 -16.71 -25.01
C MET A 302 -4.93 -16.96 -25.88
N ALA A 303 -5.06 -18.13 -26.52
CA ALA A 303 -6.24 -18.42 -27.35
C ALA A 303 -7.54 -18.39 -26.53
N VAL A 304 -7.56 -19.02 -25.35
CA VAL A 304 -8.71 -19.00 -24.47
C VAL A 304 -8.92 -17.63 -23.87
N ASN A 305 -7.86 -16.97 -23.42
CA ASN A 305 -7.95 -15.63 -22.83
C ASN A 305 -8.49 -14.60 -23.84
N SER A 306 -8.05 -14.66 -25.10
CA SER A 306 -8.60 -13.83 -26.18
C SER A 306 -10.07 -14.15 -26.49
N LEU A 307 -10.48 -15.43 -26.37
CA LEU A 307 -11.89 -15.81 -26.51
C LEU A 307 -12.76 -15.20 -25.40
N LEU A 308 -12.31 -15.29 -24.16
CA LEU A 308 -13.00 -14.72 -23.00
C LEU A 308 -13.08 -13.18 -23.11
N ALA A 309 -12.00 -12.52 -23.45
CA ALA A 309 -11.98 -11.07 -23.67
C ALA A 309 -12.86 -10.65 -24.85
N GLY A 310 -12.82 -11.39 -25.96
CA GLY A 310 -13.68 -11.16 -27.11
C GLY A 310 -15.18 -11.29 -26.75
N LYS A 311 -15.55 -12.32 -26.01
CA LYS A 311 -16.91 -12.46 -25.46
C LYS A 311 -17.29 -11.31 -24.54
N TYR A 312 -16.35 -10.90 -23.68
CA TYR A 312 -16.55 -9.84 -22.71
C TYR A 312 -16.84 -8.48 -23.37
N PHE A 313 -16.03 -8.09 -24.37
CA PHE A 313 -16.15 -6.81 -25.07
C PHE A 313 -17.03 -6.84 -26.33
N GLY A 314 -17.58 -8.00 -26.69
CA GLY A 314 -18.38 -8.16 -27.90
C GLY A 314 -17.56 -8.02 -29.18
N ILE A 315 -16.25 -8.29 -29.16
CA ILE A 315 -15.34 -8.20 -30.30
C ILE A 315 -14.79 -9.56 -30.72
N ARG A 316 -14.27 -9.63 -31.94
CA ARG A 316 -13.70 -10.87 -32.47
C ARG A 316 -12.48 -11.30 -31.68
N GLN A 317 -12.35 -12.59 -31.41
CA GLN A 317 -11.22 -13.19 -30.72
C GLN A 317 -9.87 -12.88 -31.40
N ASP A 318 -9.84 -12.83 -32.73
CA ASP A 318 -8.64 -12.57 -33.53
C ASP A 318 -8.22 -11.09 -33.53
N PHE A 319 -9.01 -10.18 -32.94
CA PHE A 319 -8.72 -8.76 -32.80
C PHE A 319 -8.17 -8.39 -31.42
N VAL A 320 -8.14 -9.30 -30.45
CA VAL A 320 -7.81 -8.96 -29.06
C VAL A 320 -6.62 -9.75 -28.52
N VAL A 321 -5.78 -9.09 -27.73
CA VAL A 321 -4.72 -9.68 -26.92
C VAL A 321 -4.96 -9.29 -25.45
N VAL A 322 -4.79 -10.24 -24.55
CA VAL A 322 -4.91 -10.02 -23.10
C VAL A 322 -3.52 -9.94 -22.50
N GLY A 323 -3.29 -8.97 -21.63
CA GLY A 323 -2.00 -8.73 -20.98
C GLY A 323 -2.07 -8.73 -19.46
N ASN A 324 -0.92 -8.93 -18.83
CA ASN A 324 -0.71 -8.79 -17.39
C ASN A 324 -0.75 -7.30 -16.99
N GLY A 325 -1.97 -6.76 -17.00
CA GLY A 325 -2.24 -5.33 -16.97
C GLY A 325 -1.93 -4.65 -18.32
N ALA A 326 -2.44 -3.44 -18.50
CA ALA A 326 -2.12 -2.64 -19.67
C ALA A 326 -0.61 -2.36 -19.78
N ALA A 327 0.14 -2.33 -18.66
CA ALA A 327 1.57 -2.04 -18.65
C ALA A 327 2.41 -3.04 -19.48
N GLU A 328 2.09 -4.34 -19.46
CA GLU A 328 2.73 -5.32 -20.32
C GLU A 328 2.49 -5.00 -21.80
N LEU A 329 1.25 -4.71 -22.13
CA LEU A 329 0.86 -4.40 -23.53
C LEU A 329 1.43 -3.06 -24.01
N ILE A 330 1.45 -2.04 -23.12
CA ILE A 330 2.11 -0.75 -23.41
C ILE A 330 3.58 -0.98 -23.77
N LYS A 331 4.29 -1.77 -22.96
CA LYS A 331 5.69 -2.11 -23.22
C LYS A 331 5.84 -2.73 -24.62
N VAL A 332 5.10 -3.79 -24.91
CA VAL A 332 5.20 -4.52 -26.20
C VAL A 332 4.86 -3.61 -27.38
N VAL A 333 3.79 -2.81 -27.27
CA VAL A 333 3.38 -1.90 -28.36
C VAL A 333 4.42 -0.81 -28.59
N MET A 334 4.90 -0.15 -27.54
CA MET A 334 5.87 0.94 -27.68
C MET A 334 7.23 0.45 -28.16
N GLU A 335 7.71 -0.70 -27.68
CA GLU A 335 8.95 -1.32 -28.16
C GLU A 335 8.84 -1.76 -29.63
N SER A 336 7.64 -2.13 -30.11
CA SER A 336 7.42 -2.46 -31.52
C SER A 336 7.56 -1.27 -32.49
N HIS A 337 7.55 -0.04 -31.96
CA HIS A 337 7.76 1.22 -32.68
C HIS A 337 9.16 1.81 -32.39
N ALA A 338 10.10 0.98 -31.91
CA ALA A 338 11.47 1.41 -31.65
C ALA A 338 12.12 2.02 -32.93
N GLY A 339 12.71 3.21 -32.76
CA GLY A 339 13.31 3.98 -33.87
C GLY A 339 12.33 4.84 -34.66
N GLU A 340 11.04 4.73 -34.46
CA GLU A 340 10.01 5.53 -35.13
C GLU A 340 9.70 6.81 -34.34
N LYS A 341 9.11 7.82 -35.01
CA LYS A 341 8.63 9.05 -34.37
C LYS A 341 7.21 8.86 -33.88
N VAL A 342 7.00 9.20 -32.62
CA VAL A 342 5.72 9.07 -31.93
C VAL A 342 5.21 10.43 -31.48
N GLY A 343 4.01 10.79 -31.93
CA GLY A 343 3.28 11.96 -31.43
C GLY A 343 2.73 11.68 -30.02
N VAL A 344 3.09 12.52 -29.05
CA VAL A 344 2.69 12.39 -27.66
C VAL A 344 2.12 13.70 -27.17
N ILE A 345 0.94 13.66 -26.54
CA ILE A 345 0.27 14.81 -25.95
C ILE A 345 0.75 14.95 -24.50
N PHE A 346 1.23 16.13 -24.10
CA PHE A 346 1.67 16.41 -22.74
C PHE A 346 0.79 17.47 -22.08
N PRO A 347 0.55 17.34 -20.76
CA PRO A 347 1.02 16.27 -19.86
C PRO A 347 0.37 14.92 -20.16
N THR A 348 1.00 13.81 -19.78
CA THR A 348 0.53 12.45 -20.12
C THR A 348 0.80 11.43 -19.01
N PHE A 349 0.38 10.19 -19.21
CA PHE A 349 0.75 9.04 -18.41
C PHE A 349 2.16 8.57 -18.78
N ASP A 350 3.10 8.69 -17.84
CA ASP A 350 4.53 8.57 -18.08
C ASP A 350 4.99 7.18 -18.60
N GLU A 351 4.18 6.12 -18.39
CA GLU A 351 4.53 4.76 -18.84
C GLU A 351 4.75 4.69 -20.35
N TYR A 352 4.02 5.46 -21.14
CA TYR A 352 4.18 5.51 -22.60
C TYR A 352 5.49 6.19 -23.01
N PRO A 353 5.75 7.45 -22.66
CA PRO A 353 6.97 8.13 -23.08
C PRO A 353 8.23 7.53 -22.43
N ASN A 354 8.14 6.90 -21.26
CA ASN A 354 9.28 6.23 -20.63
C ASN A 354 9.78 5.01 -21.40
N ARG A 355 9.00 4.49 -22.37
CA ARG A 355 9.40 3.41 -23.28
C ARG A 355 10.07 3.91 -24.56
N LEU A 356 10.19 5.22 -24.74
CA LEU A 356 10.75 5.88 -25.90
C LEU A 356 12.00 6.67 -25.53
N SER A 357 12.92 6.82 -26.47
CA SER A 357 13.98 7.82 -26.34
C SER A 357 13.42 9.21 -26.62
N ASP A 358 14.03 10.25 -26.03
CA ASP A 358 13.60 11.63 -26.26
C ASP A 358 13.63 12.01 -27.75
N SER A 359 14.55 11.43 -28.53
CA SER A 359 14.64 11.65 -29.99
C SER A 359 13.46 11.08 -30.76
N GLN A 360 12.71 10.13 -30.22
CA GLN A 360 11.52 9.55 -30.87
C GLN A 360 10.26 10.35 -30.60
N ILE A 361 10.21 11.11 -29.50
CA ILE A 361 9.03 11.84 -29.09
C ILE A 361 8.86 13.12 -29.90
N VAL A 362 7.67 13.30 -30.49
CA VAL A 362 7.20 14.55 -31.07
C VAL A 362 6.11 15.11 -30.14
N PRO A 363 6.47 16.03 -29.25
CA PRO A 363 5.55 16.48 -28.21
C PRO A 363 4.54 17.50 -28.72
N TYR A 364 3.26 17.26 -28.48
CA TYR A 364 2.23 18.29 -28.45
C TYR A 364 2.09 18.72 -26.99
N VAL A 365 2.52 19.95 -26.67
CA VAL A 365 2.41 20.48 -25.31
C VAL A 365 1.14 21.30 -25.21
N CYS A 366 0.23 20.83 -24.35
CA CYS A 366 -1.01 21.55 -24.06
C CYS A 366 -0.70 22.64 -23.04
N ASP A 367 -0.49 23.87 -23.51
CA ASP A 367 -0.04 25.02 -22.71
C ASP A 367 -1.17 26.01 -22.37
N ASN A 368 -2.41 25.71 -22.77
CA ASN A 368 -3.56 26.51 -22.39
C ASN A 368 -3.93 26.33 -20.89
N GLU A 369 -4.79 27.19 -20.40
CA GLU A 369 -5.10 27.26 -18.97
C GLU A 369 -5.72 25.99 -18.40
N ASP A 370 -6.49 25.23 -19.19
CA ASP A 370 -7.31 24.10 -18.77
C ASP A 370 -6.88 22.76 -19.36
N PHE A 371 -5.74 22.71 -20.06
CA PHE A 371 -5.19 21.51 -20.70
C PHE A 371 -6.17 20.85 -21.71
N SER A 372 -7.04 21.66 -22.32
CA SER A 372 -7.96 21.19 -23.36
C SER A 372 -7.34 21.22 -24.75
N TYR A 373 -7.79 20.31 -25.59
CA TYR A 373 -7.42 20.24 -27.02
C TYR A 373 -8.53 19.55 -27.81
N THR A 374 -8.58 19.83 -29.10
CA THR A 374 -9.55 19.25 -30.03
C THR A 374 -8.86 18.35 -31.04
N ALA A 375 -9.65 17.55 -31.77
CA ALA A 375 -9.12 16.77 -32.90
C ALA A 375 -8.48 17.67 -33.97
N ASP A 376 -9.06 18.87 -34.20
CA ASP A 376 -8.54 19.82 -35.20
C ASP A 376 -7.18 20.40 -34.76
N ASP A 377 -6.98 20.68 -33.48
CA ASP A 377 -5.68 21.12 -32.94
C ASP A 377 -4.59 20.06 -33.19
N LEU A 378 -4.88 18.79 -32.87
CA LEU A 378 -3.95 17.69 -33.09
C LEU A 378 -3.68 17.45 -34.57
N MET A 379 -4.73 17.45 -35.40
CA MET A 379 -4.57 17.26 -36.85
C MET A 379 -3.74 18.38 -37.48
N THR A 380 -3.94 19.62 -37.05
CA THR A 380 -3.19 20.79 -37.51
C THR A 380 -1.72 20.71 -37.07
N PHE A 381 -1.48 20.42 -35.80
CA PHE A 381 -0.12 20.35 -35.25
C PHE A 381 0.71 19.24 -35.88
N PHE A 382 0.11 18.05 -36.06
CA PHE A 382 0.84 16.90 -36.62
C PHE A 382 0.80 16.84 -38.15
N ALA A 383 0.17 17.81 -38.86
CA ALA A 383 0.03 17.80 -40.29
C ALA A 383 1.37 17.79 -41.07
N ASP A 384 2.37 18.49 -40.56
CA ASP A 384 3.70 18.61 -41.14
C ASP A 384 4.75 17.75 -40.40
N LYS A 385 4.36 16.99 -39.39
CA LYS A 385 5.24 16.12 -38.62
C LYS A 385 5.28 14.72 -39.23
N ASN A 386 6.47 14.17 -39.32
CA ASN A 386 6.66 12.79 -39.77
C ASN A 386 6.59 11.83 -38.58
N ILE A 387 5.37 11.49 -38.16
CA ILE A 387 5.09 10.51 -37.09
C ILE A 387 4.52 9.23 -37.71
N SER A 388 4.83 8.09 -37.12
CA SER A 388 4.26 6.78 -37.48
C SER A 388 3.17 6.33 -36.49
N LEU A 389 3.18 6.89 -35.31
CA LEU A 389 2.22 6.61 -34.21
C LEU A 389 1.79 7.91 -33.55
N LEU A 390 0.49 8.07 -33.31
CA LEU A 390 -0.06 9.09 -32.45
C LEU A 390 -0.67 8.43 -31.20
N LEU A 391 -0.25 8.85 -30.01
CA LEU A 391 -0.82 8.41 -28.73
C LEU A 391 -1.91 9.38 -28.28
N LEU A 392 -3.09 8.85 -28.04
CA LEU A 392 -4.23 9.56 -27.43
C LEU A 392 -4.73 8.77 -26.21
N ILE A 393 -4.72 9.40 -25.02
CA ILE A 393 -5.35 8.86 -23.81
C ILE A 393 -6.68 9.58 -23.63
N ASN A 394 -7.78 8.83 -23.57
CA ASN A 394 -9.12 9.44 -23.56
C ASN A 394 -10.09 8.69 -22.64
N PRO A 395 -10.52 9.27 -21.50
CA PRO A 395 -10.12 10.56 -20.90
C PRO A 395 -8.63 10.66 -20.60
N ASP A 396 -8.06 11.85 -20.76
CA ASP A 396 -6.64 12.12 -20.64
C ASP A 396 -6.14 12.02 -19.19
N ASN A 397 -4.91 11.57 -19.02
CA ASN A 397 -4.24 11.44 -17.71
C ASN A 397 -2.93 12.26 -17.72
N PRO A 398 -2.84 13.34 -16.93
CA PRO A 398 -3.57 13.62 -15.69
C PRO A 398 -4.73 14.62 -15.78
N SER A 399 -4.97 15.27 -16.94
CA SER A 399 -5.90 16.41 -17.02
C SER A 399 -7.38 16.03 -16.82
N GLY A 400 -7.77 14.80 -17.19
CA GLY A 400 -9.17 14.38 -17.20
C GLY A 400 -9.96 14.90 -18.40
N HIS A 401 -9.29 15.61 -19.34
CA HIS A 401 -9.89 16.06 -20.60
C HIS A 401 -10.47 14.90 -21.40
N PHE A 402 -11.63 15.10 -22.02
CA PHE A 402 -12.33 14.07 -22.77
C PHE A 402 -12.72 14.57 -24.16
N MET A 403 -12.27 13.83 -25.18
CA MET A 403 -12.65 14.03 -26.56
C MET A 403 -13.85 13.13 -26.91
N ALA A 404 -14.90 13.70 -27.47
CA ALA A 404 -16.09 12.94 -27.84
C ALA A 404 -15.79 11.86 -28.90
N LYS A 405 -16.50 10.73 -28.87
CA LYS A 405 -16.32 9.61 -29.80
C LYS A 405 -16.28 10.03 -31.27
N ALA A 406 -17.14 10.97 -31.68
CA ALA A 406 -17.18 11.48 -33.06
C ALA A 406 -15.86 12.16 -33.46
N ASP A 407 -15.24 12.91 -32.55
CA ASP A 407 -13.99 13.60 -32.80
C ASP A 407 -12.79 12.63 -32.80
N VAL A 408 -12.82 11.62 -31.92
CA VAL A 408 -11.81 10.54 -31.95
C VAL A 408 -11.89 9.78 -33.27
N LEU A 409 -13.09 9.51 -33.80
CA LEU A 409 -13.27 8.87 -35.12
C LEU A 409 -12.78 9.76 -36.27
N ARG A 410 -12.96 11.10 -36.17
CA ARG A 410 -12.37 12.06 -37.16
C ARG A 410 -10.85 11.97 -37.14
N LEU A 411 -10.24 11.90 -35.96
CA LEU A 411 -8.79 11.76 -35.79
C LEU A 411 -8.31 10.40 -36.33
N ALA A 412 -9.03 9.31 -36.04
CA ALA A 412 -8.71 7.97 -36.56
C ALA A 412 -8.74 7.96 -38.09
N LYS A 413 -9.74 8.58 -38.71
CA LYS A 413 -9.84 8.73 -40.17
C LYS A 413 -8.70 9.57 -40.77
N TRP A 414 -8.26 10.59 -40.05
CA TRP A 414 -7.13 11.43 -40.46
C TRP A 414 -5.81 10.63 -40.38
N CYS A 415 -5.62 9.87 -39.31
CA CYS A 415 -4.47 8.98 -39.15
C CYS A 415 -4.43 7.90 -40.24
N GLU A 416 -5.54 7.24 -40.53
CA GLU A 416 -5.68 6.23 -41.59
C GLU A 416 -5.24 6.76 -42.94
N LYS A 417 -5.71 7.97 -43.35
CA LYS A 417 -5.35 8.60 -44.61
C LYS A 417 -3.85 8.93 -44.76
N ARG A 418 -3.14 9.04 -43.63
CA ARG A 418 -1.72 9.39 -43.58
C ARG A 418 -0.82 8.19 -43.31
N GLY A 419 -1.38 7.00 -43.16
CA GLY A 419 -0.62 5.82 -42.74
C GLY A 419 0.00 5.93 -41.36
N VAL A 420 -0.62 6.74 -40.46
CA VAL A 420 -0.23 6.91 -39.06
C VAL A 420 -1.08 5.98 -38.22
N ASN A 421 -0.46 5.22 -37.32
CA ASN A 421 -1.19 4.43 -36.35
C ASN A 421 -1.75 5.35 -35.26
N LEU A 422 -3.00 5.14 -34.82
CA LEU A 422 -3.59 5.80 -33.66
C LEU A 422 -3.67 4.81 -32.50
N LEU A 423 -2.88 5.01 -31.45
CA LEU A 423 -3.02 4.27 -30.20
C LEU A 423 -3.92 5.06 -29.25
N LEU A 424 -5.13 4.55 -29.08
CA LEU A 424 -6.14 5.09 -28.17
C LEU A 424 -6.14 4.31 -26.87
N ASP A 425 -5.84 4.97 -25.74
CA ASP A 425 -5.99 4.39 -24.41
C ASP A 425 -7.35 4.76 -23.82
N GLU A 426 -8.25 3.79 -23.72
CA GLU A 426 -9.59 3.91 -23.15
C GLU A 426 -9.70 3.46 -21.70
N SER A 427 -8.63 3.44 -20.94
CA SER A 427 -8.63 2.91 -19.56
C SER A 427 -9.59 3.62 -18.60
N PHE A 428 -10.07 4.81 -18.95
CA PHE A 428 -10.98 5.62 -18.13
C PHE A 428 -12.31 5.92 -18.82
N VAL A 429 -12.54 5.44 -20.04
CA VAL A 429 -13.71 5.81 -20.86
C VAL A 429 -15.06 5.46 -20.20
N ASP A 430 -15.10 4.41 -19.40
CA ASP A 430 -16.31 3.96 -18.69
C ASP A 430 -16.81 4.97 -17.63
N PHE A 431 -15.96 5.92 -17.25
CA PHE A 431 -16.32 6.99 -16.32
C PHE A 431 -16.85 8.26 -17.02
N ALA A 432 -16.79 8.33 -18.36
CA ALA A 432 -17.15 9.55 -19.08
C ALA A 432 -18.66 9.80 -19.04
N ASP A 433 -19.45 8.87 -19.54
CA ASP A 433 -20.91 8.88 -19.52
C ASP A 433 -21.42 7.46 -19.73
N VAL A 434 -22.26 6.97 -18.82
CA VAL A 434 -22.82 5.62 -18.92
C VAL A 434 -24.06 5.52 -19.82
N THR A 435 -24.64 6.65 -20.21
CA THR A 435 -25.82 6.70 -21.09
C THR A 435 -25.43 6.62 -22.56
N VAL A 436 -24.15 6.84 -22.88
CA VAL A 436 -23.60 6.85 -24.23
C VAL A 436 -22.46 5.84 -24.31
N ASP A 437 -22.45 5.05 -25.37
CA ASP A 437 -21.33 4.17 -25.64
C ASP A 437 -20.17 4.97 -26.26
N ASN A 438 -19.21 5.30 -25.43
CA ASN A 438 -18.03 6.07 -25.79
C ASN A 438 -16.84 5.23 -26.25
N SER A 439 -16.87 3.88 -26.10
CA SER A 439 -15.77 3.00 -26.47
C SER A 439 -15.65 2.83 -27.99
N LEU A 440 -14.43 2.66 -28.47
CA LEU A 440 -14.13 2.27 -29.84
C LEU A 440 -13.88 0.76 -29.99
N LEU A 441 -14.07 -0.02 -28.94
CA LEU A 441 -13.96 -1.49 -28.94
C LEU A 441 -15.18 -2.14 -29.62
N HIS A 442 -15.35 -1.91 -30.93
CA HIS A 442 -16.41 -2.47 -31.77
C HIS A 442 -15.81 -3.04 -33.05
N ASN A 443 -16.34 -4.19 -33.50
CA ASN A 443 -15.84 -4.85 -34.71
C ASN A 443 -15.88 -3.97 -35.94
N ASP A 444 -17.01 -3.30 -36.17
CA ASP A 444 -17.23 -2.42 -37.32
C ASP A 444 -16.28 -1.21 -37.31
N ILE A 445 -15.98 -0.66 -36.13
CA ILE A 445 -15.04 0.45 -35.97
C ILE A 445 -13.62 -0.04 -36.24
N LEU A 446 -13.18 -1.13 -35.60
CA LEU A 446 -11.84 -1.68 -35.79
C LEU A 446 -11.61 -2.11 -37.24
N GLU A 447 -12.59 -2.71 -37.91
CA GLU A 447 -12.52 -3.09 -39.31
C GLU A 447 -12.50 -1.89 -40.25
N SER A 448 -13.16 -0.79 -39.89
CA SER A 448 -13.16 0.45 -40.68
C SER A 448 -11.88 1.26 -40.55
N TYR A 449 -11.11 1.04 -39.48
CA TYR A 449 -9.87 1.78 -39.18
C TYR A 449 -8.74 0.80 -38.81
N PRO A 450 -8.10 0.10 -39.75
CA PRO A 450 -7.02 -0.86 -39.49
C PRO A 450 -5.79 -0.27 -38.75
N HIS A 451 -5.55 1.04 -38.88
CA HIS A 451 -4.51 1.76 -38.12
C HIS A 451 -4.92 2.15 -36.70
N LEU A 452 -6.15 1.83 -36.30
CA LEU A 452 -6.62 2.05 -34.91
C LEU A 452 -6.18 0.90 -34.02
N MET A 453 -5.53 1.25 -32.92
CA MET A 453 -5.14 0.37 -31.83
C MET A 453 -5.82 0.88 -30.56
N VAL A 454 -6.55 0.01 -29.86
CA VAL A 454 -7.24 0.36 -28.62
C VAL A 454 -6.62 -0.38 -27.44
N MET A 455 -6.16 0.37 -26.44
CA MET A 455 -5.65 -0.11 -25.17
C MET A 455 -6.68 0.11 -24.09
N LYS A 456 -6.92 -0.87 -23.19
CA LYS A 456 -7.82 -0.71 -22.06
C LYS A 456 -7.31 -1.47 -20.84
N SER A 457 -7.12 -0.74 -19.74
CA SER A 457 -6.84 -1.34 -18.44
C SER A 457 -8.14 -1.80 -17.78
N ILE A 458 -8.17 -3.05 -17.35
CA ILE A 458 -9.31 -3.60 -16.59
C ILE A 458 -9.17 -3.26 -15.09
N SER A 459 -8.03 -2.73 -14.66
CA SER A 459 -7.77 -2.45 -13.24
C SER A 459 -8.55 -1.26 -12.68
N LYS A 460 -8.92 -0.29 -13.51
CA LYS A 460 -9.39 1.04 -13.10
C LYS A 460 -10.89 1.06 -12.82
N SER A 461 -11.70 1.10 -13.87
CA SER A 461 -13.15 1.17 -13.77
C SER A 461 -13.75 -0.10 -13.16
N TYR A 462 -13.11 -1.23 -13.37
CA TYR A 462 -13.56 -2.52 -12.83
C TYR A 462 -13.10 -2.82 -11.39
N GLY A 463 -12.32 -1.93 -10.77
CA GLY A 463 -11.96 -2.01 -9.36
C GLY A 463 -11.09 -3.21 -8.95
N VAL A 464 -10.32 -3.78 -9.89
CA VAL A 464 -9.54 -5.00 -9.68
C VAL A 464 -8.05 -4.86 -10.04
N PRO A 465 -7.35 -3.86 -9.51
CA PRO A 465 -5.95 -3.61 -9.88
C PRO A 465 -5.02 -4.78 -9.53
N GLY A 466 -5.34 -5.55 -8.49
CA GLY A 466 -4.57 -6.72 -8.05
C GLY A 466 -4.64 -7.90 -9.02
N LEU A 467 -5.67 -8.00 -9.86
CA LEU A 467 -5.76 -9.05 -10.87
C LEU A 467 -4.77 -8.86 -12.03
N ARG A 468 -4.27 -7.64 -12.22
CA ARG A 468 -3.32 -7.34 -13.30
C ARG A 468 -3.87 -7.72 -14.66
N LEU A 469 -4.95 -7.08 -15.11
CA LEU A 469 -5.63 -7.41 -16.35
C LEU A 469 -5.74 -6.18 -17.27
N GLY A 470 -5.38 -6.35 -18.53
CA GLY A 470 -5.52 -5.34 -19.59
C GLY A 470 -5.77 -6.00 -20.94
N VAL A 471 -6.30 -5.24 -21.88
CA VAL A 471 -6.55 -5.69 -23.23
C VAL A 471 -6.01 -4.69 -24.26
N PHE A 472 -5.58 -5.24 -25.38
CA PHE A 472 -5.21 -4.50 -26.59
C PHE A 472 -6.01 -5.05 -27.76
N ALA A 473 -6.57 -4.17 -28.58
CA ALA A 473 -7.38 -4.58 -29.71
C ALA A 473 -7.03 -3.80 -30.99
N SER A 474 -7.02 -4.50 -32.11
CA SER A 474 -6.90 -3.96 -33.46
C SER A 474 -7.43 -4.97 -34.48
N SER A 475 -7.89 -4.53 -35.65
CA SER A 475 -8.21 -5.42 -36.76
C SER A 475 -6.99 -5.83 -37.61
N ASP A 476 -5.82 -5.20 -37.41
CA ASP A 476 -4.55 -5.62 -38.01
C ASP A 476 -4.10 -6.96 -37.41
N LYS A 477 -4.37 -8.03 -38.15
CA LYS A 477 -4.04 -9.41 -37.77
C LYS A 477 -2.52 -9.65 -37.64
N ALA A 478 -1.72 -8.97 -38.45
CA ALA A 478 -0.27 -9.12 -38.42
C ALA A 478 0.28 -8.49 -37.12
N LEU A 479 -0.23 -7.33 -36.72
CA LEU A 479 0.08 -6.67 -35.47
C LEU A 479 -0.36 -7.54 -34.27
N ILE A 480 -1.59 -8.03 -34.28
CA ILE A 480 -2.11 -8.92 -33.22
C ILE A 480 -1.25 -10.18 -33.07
N ALA A 481 -0.88 -10.82 -34.19
CA ALA A 481 0.00 -12.00 -34.18
C ALA A 481 1.38 -11.69 -33.60
N ARG A 482 1.96 -10.53 -33.93
CA ARG A 482 3.24 -10.05 -33.40
C ARG A 482 3.15 -9.84 -31.90
N ILE A 483 2.15 -9.09 -31.40
CA ILE A 483 1.99 -8.82 -29.97
C ILE A 483 1.76 -10.12 -29.19
N ARG A 484 0.95 -11.05 -29.70
CA ARG A 484 0.73 -12.37 -29.07
C ARG A 484 2.02 -13.17 -28.92
N LYS A 485 3.00 -12.99 -29.81
CA LYS A 485 4.29 -13.67 -29.75
C LYS A 485 5.23 -13.07 -28.71
N GLU A 486 5.10 -11.76 -28.46
CA GLU A 486 5.95 -11.03 -27.51
C GLU A 486 5.49 -11.17 -26.06
N VAL A 487 4.21 -11.46 -25.80
CA VAL A 487 3.73 -11.74 -24.44
C VAL A 487 4.08 -13.17 -24.01
N SER A 488 4.38 -13.34 -22.72
CA SER A 488 4.77 -14.64 -22.16
C SER A 488 3.62 -15.64 -22.21
N ILE A 489 3.95 -16.94 -22.23
CA ILE A 489 2.97 -17.99 -21.95
C ILE A 489 2.45 -17.81 -20.52
N TRP A 490 1.13 -18.03 -20.33
CA TRP A 490 0.48 -17.83 -19.00
C TRP A 490 0.72 -16.42 -18.42
N ASN A 491 0.69 -15.41 -19.28
CA ASN A 491 0.98 -14.03 -18.89
C ASN A 491 -0.03 -13.40 -17.93
N ILE A 492 -1.24 -13.94 -17.82
CA ILE A 492 -2.22 -13.56 -16.80
C ILE A 492 -2.37 -14.69 -15.78
N ASN A 493 -2.81 -14.36 -14.57
CA ASN A 493 -3.07 -15.34 -13.52
C ASN A 493 -4.48 -15.94 -13.61
N SER A 494 -4.71 -17.08 -12.93
CA SER A 494 -5.98 -17.82 -12.94
C SER A 494 -7.14 -16.98 -12.41
N PHE A 495 -6.91 -16.11 -11.43
CA PHE A 495 -7.93 -15.19 -10.91
C PHE A 495 -8.38 -14.18 -11.96
N ALA A 496 -7.47 -13.68 -12.78
CA ALA A 496 -7.77 -12.76 -13.88
C ALA A 496 -8.58 -13.45 -14.98
N GLU A 497 -8.22 -14.68 -15.36
CA GLU A 497 -8.98 -15.49 -16.30
C GLU A 497 -10.39 -15.78 -15.77
N PHE A 498 -10.49 -16.24 -14.53
CA PHE A 498 -11.78 -16.52 -13.91
C PHE A 498 -12.67 -15.27 -13.79
N TYR A 499 -12.06 -14.12 -13.50
CA TYR A 499 -12.77 -12.83 -13.51
C TYR A 499 -13.41 -12.57 -14.89
N LEU A 500 -12.66 -12.72 -15.99
CA LEU A 500 -13.21 -12.59 -17.36
C LEU A 500 -14.33 -13.58 -17.61
N GLN A 501 -14.19 -14.81 -17.13
CA GLN A 501 -15.21 -15.86 -17.29
C GLN A 501 -16.54 -15.50 -16.62
N ILE A 502 -16.50 -14.96 -15.39
CA ILE A 502 -17.72 -14.71 -14.60
C ILE A 502 -18.32 -13.32 -14.80
N TYR A 503 -17.58 -12.35 -15.36
CA TYR A 503 -17.99 -10.95 -15.43
C TYR A 503 -19.38 -10.74 -16.05
N GLY A 504 -19.75 -11.48 -17.09
CA GLY A 504 -21.07 -11.35 -17.74
C GLY A 504 -22.26 -11.51 -16.80
N LYS A 505 -22.06 -12.19 -15.65
CA LYS A 505 -23.10 -12.29 -14.60
C LYS A 505 -23.30 -10.97 -13.84
N TYR A 506 -22.31 -10.07 -13.88
CA TYR A 506 -22.21 -8.86 -13.06
C TYR A 506 -22.18 -7.56 -13.88
N GLU A 507 -22.43 -7.64 -15.19
CA GLU A 507 -22.40 -6.47 -16.09
C GLU A 507 -23.34 -5.34 -15.65
N ASN A 508 -24.58 -5.70 -15.24
CA ASN A 508 -25.52 -4.72 -14.73
C ASN A 508 -25.11 -4.11 -13.38
N ASP A 509 -24.43 -4.88 -12.54
CA ASP A 509 -23.86 -4.38 -11.28
C ASP A 509 -22.72 -3.41 -11.55
N TYR A 510 -21.91 -3.70 -12.55
CA TYR A 510 -20.85 -2.82 -13.01
C TYR A 510 -21.40 -1.48 -13.55
N LYS A 511 -22.42 -1.52 -14.41
CA LYS A 511 -23.07 -0.29 -14.92
C LYS A 511 -23.59 0.59 -13.79
N ARG A 512 -24.30 0.00 -12.82
CA ARG A 512 -24.77 0.71 -11.61
C ARG A 512 -23.62 1.29 -10.77
N ALA A 513 -22.51 0.57 -10.69
CA ALA A 513 -21.33 1.06 -9.98
C ALA A 513 -20.70 2.27 -10.69
N CYS A 514 -20.66 2.27 -12.01
CA CYS A 514 -20.19 3.42 -12.79
C CYS A 514 -21.14 4.64 -12.66
N GLU A 515 -22.47 4.42 -12.69
CA GLU A 515 -23.45 5.48 -12.42
C GLU A 515 -23.24 6.11 -11.04
N LYS A 516 -23.11 5.25 -10.02
CA LYS A 516 -22.85 5.71 -8.65
C LYS A 516 -21.53 6.47 -8.56
N PHE A 517 -20.50 5.99 -9.26
CA PHE A 517 -19.20 6.64 -9.31
C PHE A 517 -19.30 8.04 -9.94
N ILE A 518 -19.98 8.19 -11.06
CA ILE A 518 -20.16 9.47 -11.74
C ILE A 518 -20.88 10.46 -10.82
N ALA A 519 -21.95 10.04 -10.13
CA ALA A 519 -22.66 10.88 -9.17
C ALA A 519 -21.73 11.36 -8.02
N GLU A 520 -20.91 10.44 -7.49
CA GLU A 520 -19.94 10.80 -6.44
C GLU A 520 -18.85 11.74 -6.96
N ARG A 521 -18.36 11.53 -8.20
CA ARG A 521 -17.39 12.43 -8.84
C ARG A 521 -17.93 13.86 -8.95
N GLU A 522 -19.16 14.06 -9.41
CA GLU A 522 -19.77 15.39 -9.54
C GLU A 522 -19.95 16.05 -8.16
N THR A 523 -20.31 15.27 -7.13
CA THR A 523 -20.39 15.80 -5.77
C THR A 523 -19.03 16.24 -5.26
N PHE A 524 -18.02 15.39 -5.44
CA PHE A 524 -16.65 15.70 -5.00
C PHE A 524 -16.05 16.90 -5.78
N TYR A 525 -16.41 17.06 -7.05
CA TYR A 525 -16.03 18.23 -7.85
C TYR A 525 -16.50 19.53 -7.22
N GLU A 526 -17.79 19.61 -6.84
CA GLU A 526 -18.35 20.82 -6.23
C GLU A 526 -17.74 21.08 -4.83
N GLU A 527 -17.43 20.04 -4.08
CA GLU A 527 -16.74 20.17 -2.79
C GLU A 527 -15.31 20.69 -2.95
N LEU A 528 -14.52 20.14 -3.88
CA LEU A 528 -13.17 20.61 -4.16
C LEU A 528 -13.16 22.07 -4.62
N LYS A 529 -14.13 22.51 -5.41
CA LYS A 529 -14.28 23.92 -5.84
C LYS A 529 -14.51 24.90 -4.68
N SER A 530 -15.01 24.40 -3.55
CA SER A 530 -15.19 25.23 -2.35
C SER A 530 -13.87 25.57 -1.64
N ILE A 531 -12.77 24.88 -1.98
CA ILE A 531 -11.45 25.11 -1.40
C ILE A 531 -10.79 26.32 -2.10
N PRO A 532 -10.60 27.47 -1.42
CA PRO A 532 -10.28 28.72 -2.06
C PRO A 532 -8.90 28.79 -2.72
N TYR A 533 -7.97 27.90 -2.34
CA TYR A 533 -6.62 27.83 -2.89
C TYR A 533 -6.45 26.73 -3.96
N LEU A 534 -7.57 26.10 -4.40
CA LEU A 534 -7.56 25.10 -5.47
C LEU A 534 -8.38 25.59 -6.67
N ARG A 535 -7.77 25.54 -7.85
CA ARG A 535 -8.47 25.59 -9.14
C ARG A 535 -8.65 24.16 -9.63
N VAL A 536 -9.89 23.68 -9.68
CA VAL A 536 -10.21 22.30 -10.06
C VAL A 536 -10.58 22.25 -11.53
N PHE A 537 -9.91 21.38 -12.30
CA PHE A 537 -10.21 21.17 -13.72
C PHE A 537 -11.36 20.17 -13.88
N PRO A 538 -12.33 20.42 -14.78
CA PRO A 538 -13.36 19.45 -15.11
C PRO A 538 -12.77 18.14 -15.61
N SER A 539 -13.31 17.01 -15.17
CA SER A 539 -12.79 15.70 -15.54
C SER A 539 -13.91 14.72 -15.90
N LYS A 540 -13.66 13.91 -16.92
CA LYS A 540 -14.48 12.74 -17.28
C LYS A 540 -13.82 11.41 -16.89
N ALA A 541 -12.68 11.47 -16.20
CA ALA A 541 -12.00 10.32 -15.62
C ALA A 541 -12.45 10.05 -14.16
N ASN A 542 -11.69 9.23 -13.44
CA ASN A 542 -11.91 8.94 -12.02
C ASN A 542 -10.95 9.71 -11.10
N TYR A 543 -10.54 10.88 -11.50
CA TYR A 543 -9.69 11.81 -10.76
C TYR A 543 -9.94 13.24 -11.21
N PHE A 544 -9.49 14.18 -10.41
CA PHE A 544 -9.37 15.59 -10.76
C PHE A 544 -7.90 16.00 -10.72
N MET A 545 -7.47 16.68 -11.77
CA MET A 545 -6.28 17.52 -11.70
C MET A 545 -6.70 18.85 -11.09
N CYS A 546 -5.89 19.36 -10.16
CA CYS A 546 -6.12 20.64 -9.50
C CYS A 546 -4.84 21.46 -9.53
N GLU A 547 -4.97 22.78 -9.71
CA GLU A 547 -3.89 23.72 -9.56
C GLU A 547 -3.96 24.40 -8.19
N VAL A 548 -2.85 24.38 -7.47
CA VAL A 548 -2.70 25.10 -6.21
C VAL A 548 -2.35 26.54 -6.56
N ILE A 549 -3.28 27.47 -6.36
CA ILE A 549 -3.18 28.86 -6.86
C ILE A 549 -2.75 29.87 -5.79
N ASP A 550 -2.87 29.52 -4.54
CA ASP A 550 -2.55 30.39 -3.41
C ASP A 550 -2.22 29.56 -2.16
N LYS A 551 -1.64 30.21 -1.14
CA LYS A 551 -1.34 29.70 0.19
C LYS A 551 -0.23 28.63 0.26
N TYR A 552 -0.17 27.68 -0.68
CA TYR A 552 0.77 26.58 -0.69
C TYR A 552 1.37 26.36 -2.08
N THR A 553 2.54 25.75 -2.14
CA THR A 553 3.02 25.05 -3.34
C THR A 553 2.41 23.64 -3.41
N SER A 554 2.45 23.01 -4.58
CA SER A 554 2.01 21.61 -4.72
C SER A 554 2.83 20.66 -3.84
N ALA A 555 4.10 20.93 -3.66
CA ALA A 555 5.00 20.15 -2.81
C ALA A 555 4.64 20.31 -1.31
N GLU A 556 4.43 21.54 -0.84
CA GLU A 556 4.01 21.80 0.55
C GLU A 556 2.65 21.18 0.87
N LEU A 557 1.67 21.29 -0.04
CA LEU A 557 0.36 20.70 0.16
C LEU A 557 0.45 19.18 0.21
N THR A 558 1.22 18.58 -0.70
CA THR A 558 1.44 17.13 -0.73
C THR A 558 2.10 16.63 0.57
N GLN A 559 3.09 17.38 1.07
CA GLN A 559 3.76 17.04 2.32
C GLN A 559 2.81 17.13 3.52
N ARG A 560 2.05 18.22 3.65
CA ARG A 560 1.06 18.39 4.72
C ARG A 560 -0.01 17.30 4.73
N LEU A 561 -0.43 16.84 3.56
CA LEU A 561 -1.42 15.77 3.44
C LEU A 561 -0.82 14.43 3.86
N ILE A 562 0.41 14.12 3.45
CA ILE A 562 1.05 12.86 3.87
C ILE A 562 1.37 12.83 5.37
N ASP A 563 1.60 13.98 6.01
CA ASP A 563 1.76 14.08 7.46
C ASP A 563 0.46 13.73 8.21
N ASN A 564 -0.69 13.87 7.53
CA ASN A 564 -2.01 13.47 8.00
C ASN A 564 -2.49 12.14 7.37
N ASP A 565 -1.57 11.28 6.96
CA ASP A 565 -1.81 9.98 6.36
C ASP A 565 -2.67 10.01 5.08
N VAL A 566 -2.58 11.09 4.30
CA VAL A 566 -3.24 11.23 2.99
C VAL A 566 -2.18 11.35 1.89
N LEU A 567 -2.15 10.38 0.99
CA LEU A 567 -1.22 10.35 -0.15
C LEU A 567 -1.91 10.84 -1.42
N ILE A 568 -1.42 11.94 -1.99
CA ILE A 568 -1.88 12.50 -3.26
C ILE A 568 -0.76 12.49 -4.31
N SER A 569 -1.11 12.67 -5.58
CA SER A 569 -0.11 12.75 -6.65
C SER A 569 0.33 14.18 -6.90
N ASN A 570 1.62 14.49 -6.73
CA ASN A 570 2.21 15.75 -7.17
C ASN A 570 2.51 15.69 -8.67
N CYS A 571 1.74 16.41 -9.48
CA CYS A 571 1.90 16.47 -10.93
C CYS A 571 2.86 17.58 -11.38
N GLY A 572 3.28 18.48 -10.51
CA GLY A 572 4.24 19.55 -10.84
C GLY A 572 5.62 19.03 -11.27
N LEU A 573 5.95 17.77 -10.94
CA LEU A 573 7.20 17.10 -11.32
C LEU A 573 7.13 16.42 -12.70
N LYS A 574 5.96 16.40 -13.36
CA LYS A 574 5.82 15.78 -14.69
C LYS A 574 6.47 16.60 -15.79
N ARG A 575 6.86 15.92 -16.87
CA ARG A 575 7.43 16.56 -18.07
C ARG A 575 6.47 17.63 -18.64
N ASN A 576 7.02 18.76 -19.04
CA ASN A 576 6.30 19.84 -19.73
C ASN A 576 5.14 20.47 -18.93
N MET A 577 5.21 20.50 -17.59
CA MET A 577 4.20 21.14 -16.74
C MET A 577 4.47 22.61 -16.47
N SER A 578 5.47 23.22 -17.11
CA SER A 578 5.75 24.68 -17.13
C SER A 578 5.85 25.33 -15.74
N GLY A 579 6.25 24.61 -14.71
CA GLY A 579 6.39 25.13 -13.32
C GLY A 579 5.05 25.38 -12.61
N ARG A 580 3.93 24.96 -13.18
CA ARG A 580 2.61 25.05 -12.55
C ARG A 580 2.51 24.14 -11.32
N GLN A 581 1.78 24.61 -10.31
CA GLN A 581 1.63 23.89 -9.03
C GLN A 581 0.44 22.92 -9.12
N LEU A 582 0.65 21.74 -9.69
CA LEU A 582 -0.41 20.80 -10.05
C LEU A 582 -0.39 19.56 -9.18
N ILE A 583 -1.57 19.15 -8.74
CA ILE A 583 -1.83 17.89 -8.03
C ILE A 583 -2.91 17.10 -8.73
N ARG A 584 -2.97 15.79 -8.49
CA ARG A 584 -4.06 14.94 -8.95
C ARG A 584 -4.64 14.15 -7.78
N LEU A 585 -5.98 14.17 -7.69
CA LEU A 585 -6.77 13.54 -6.63
C LEU A 585 -7.69 12.49 -7.25
N ALA A 586 -7.58 11.24 -6.84
CA ALA A 586 -8.53 10.19 -7.21
C ALA A 586 -9.91 10.48 -6.61
N VAL A 587 -10.98 10.09 -7.31
CA VAL A 587 -12.32 10.05 -6.72
C VAL A 587 -12.47 8.73 -5.96
N ARG A 588 -12.82 8.81 -4.68
CA ARG A 588 -12.97 7.65 -3.78
C ARG A 588 -14.42 7.51 -3.28
N SER A 589 -14.62 6.80 -2.19
CA SER A 589 -15.92 6.73 -1.53
C SER A 589 -16.34 8.09 -0.97
N ARG A 590 -17.65 8.27 -0.72
CA ARG A 590 -18.20 9.48 -0.11
C ARG A 590 -17.51 9.83 1.21
N GLU A 591 -17.27 8.82 2.05
CA GLU A 591 -16.62 8.96 3.34
C GLU A 591 -15.18 9.47 3.21
N ASP A 592 -14.39 8.83 2.31
CA ASP A 592 -13.01 9.23 2.05
C ASP A 592 -12.95 10.66 1.50
N ASN A 593 -13.78 10.98 0.49
CA ASN A 593 -13.81 12.30 -0.14
C ASN A 593 -14.15 13.41 0.85
N SER A 594 -15.14 13.18 1.73
CA SER A 594 -15.51 14.13 2.80
C SER A 594 -14.41 14.31 3.85
N ARG A 595 -13.56 13.31 4.06
CA ARG A 595 -12.41 13.43 4.96
C ARG A 595 -11.29 14.29 4.35
N LEU A 596 -11.13 14.25 3.02
CA LEU A 596 -10.09 15.02 2.34
C LEU A 596 -10.43 16.53 2.27
N VAL A 597 -11.69 16.88 2.04
CA VAL A 597 -12.18 18.28 1.97
C VAL A 597 -12.23 18.91 3.35
#